data_be541e5209936fc466427bcab9825523
#
_entry.id   be541e5209936fc466427bcab9825523
#
_cell.length_a   1.000
_cell.length_b   1.000
_cell.length_c   1.000
_cell.angle_alpha   90.00
_cell.angle_beta   90.00
_cell.angle_gamma   90.00
#
_symmetry.space_group_name_H-M   'P 1'
#
loop_
_entity.id
_entity.type
_entity.pdbx_description
1 polymer ?
#
loop_
_entity_poly.entity_id
_entity_poly.type
_entity_poly.pdbx_seq_one_letter_code
_entity_poly.pdbx_strand_id
1 'polypeptide(L)'
;MNCLALDIGGANLKFSDGRGRTGAVPFALWQSPHRLAERLRGILASFPQDAAVGVTMTGELADCFPSKSAGVRHIAAAVDEAVGDRTARIYLVDGSWASPDAARADPMLAAASNWHALARFAGRFVPSGSALLLDIGSTTCDLIPLVDGRPAAQGRTDTQRLLAGELVYTGVERSPVCAVVGQVPYRGHWCPVAQELFATMRDVYLVLGELPEQPDDTQTADGRPATRSAAIARLARVICADETEFSEQDACEMAAAAAAAQTALLSAAFQRVAHRLDA
;
A
#
# COMPACT_ATOMS: atom_id res chain seq x y z
N MET A 1 0.49 -15.96 26.18
CA MET A 1 0.31 -16.63 24.86
C MET A 1 1.28 -15.98 23.88
N ASN A 2 2.10 -16.76 23.19
CA ASN A 2 2.95 -16.28 22.12
C ASN A 2 2.07 -16.07 20.87
N CYS A 3 2.19 -14.92 20.22
CA CYS A 3 1.43 -14.61 19.03
C CYS A 3 2.37 -14.02 17.97
N LEU A 4 2.19 -14.39 16.73
CA LEU A 4 2.88 -13.85 15.58
C LEU A 4 1.84 -13.32 14.57
N ALA A 5 1.97 -12.08 14.20
CA ALA A 5 1.19 -11.47 13.10
C ALA A 5 1.98 -11.56 11.80
N LEU A 6 1.31 -11.92 10.73
CA LEU A 6 1.82 -11.90 9.35
C LEU A 6 0.92 -11.01 8.50
N ASP A 7 1.52 -10.15 7.67
CA ASP A 7 0.83 -9.42 6.60
C ASP A 7 1.43 -9.85 5.27
N ILE A 8 0.63 -10.54 4.46
CA ILE A 8 1.07 -11.15 3.20
C ILE A 8 0.70 -10.23 2.05
N GLY A 9 1.65 -9.38 1.66
CA GLY A 9 1.51 -8.47 0.53
C GLY A 9 2.01 -9.07 -0.78
N GLY A 10 1.74 -8.35 -1.88
CA GLY A 10 2.23 -8.74 -3.21
C GLY A 10 3.75 -8.63 -3.36
N ALA A 11 4.39 -7.64 -2.70
CA ALA A 11 5.81 -7.36 -2.83
C ALA A 11 6.63 -7.67 -1.58
N ASN A 12 5.99 -7.76 -0.42
CA ASN A 12 6.66 -7.97 0.88
C ASN A 12 5.82 -8.87 1.78
N LEU A 13 6.51 -9.68 2.58
CA LEU A 13 5.95 -10.41 3.71
C LEU A 13 6.38 -9.68 4.98
N LYS A 14 5.42 -9.15 5.75
CA LYS A 14 5.70 -8.45 7.01
C LYS A 14 5.32 -9.32 8.20
N PHE A 15 6.04 -9.16 9.31
CA PHE A 15 5.75 -9.90 10.52
C PHE A 15 6.00 -9.09 11.78
N SER A 16 5.30 -9.45 12.87
CA SER A 16 5.49 -8.88 14.21
C SER A 16 5.08 -9.86 15.29
N ASP A 17 5.87 -9.94 16.37
CA ASP A 17 5.51 -10.71 17.57
C ASP A 17 4.76 -9.88 18.62
N GLY A 18 4.50 -8.60 18.34
CA GLY A 18 3.86 -7.67 19.26
C GLY A 18 4.70 -7.31 20.49
N ARG A 19 5.98 -7.70 20.54
CA ARG A 19 6.92 -7.48 21.65
C ARG A 19 8.18 -6.72 21.24
N GLY A 20 8.14 -6.10 20.06
CA GLY A 20 9.23 -5.31 19.48
C GLY A 20 10.02 -6.01 18.38
N ARG A 21 9.83 -7.29 18.14
CA ARG A 21 10.43 -7.98 17.01
C ARG A 21 9.52 -7.87 15.79
N THR A 22 9.92 -7.07 14.83
CA THR A 22 9.22 -6.83 13.57
C THR A 22 10.16 -7.00 12.40
N GLY A 23 9.63 -7.23 11.22
CA GLY A 23 10.43 -7.26 10.02
C GLY A 23 9.59 -7.30 8.75
N ALA A 24 10.27 -7.05 7.64
CA ALA A 24 9.73 -7.20 6.30
C ALA A 24 10.74 -7.98 5.44
N VAL A 25 10.24 -8.96 4.70
CA VAL A 25 11.04 -9.75 3.78
C VAL A 25 10.54 -9.46 2.36
N PRO A 26 11.39 -8.94 1.47
CA PRO A 26 11.02 -8.78 0.07
C PRO A 26 10.62 -10.12 -0.55
N PHE A 27 9.46 -10.16 -1.16
CA PHE A 27 8.93 -11.35 -1.83
C PHE A 27 7.97 -10.95 -2.94
N ALA A 28 8.42 -11.10 -4.19
CA ALA A 28 7.62 -10.83 -5.36
C ALA A 28 6.64 -12.01 -5.58
N LEU A 29 5.47 -11.93 -4.95
CA LEU A 29 4.46 -12.99 -4.98
C LEU A 29 4.03 -13.31 -6.42
N TRP A 30 3.90 -12.30 -7.27
CA TRP A 30 3.52 -12.46 -8.69
C TRP A 30 4.54 -13.25 -9.51
N GLN A 31 5.81 -13.28 -9.12
CA GLN A 31 6.86 -14.03 -9.81
C GLN A 31 7.00 -15.48 -9.31
N SER A 32 6.76 -15.70 -8.03
CA SER A 32 7.05 -16.99 -7.39
C SER A 32 5.98 -17.40 -6.38
N PRO A 33 4.67 -17.42 -6.77
CA PRO A 33 3.60 -17.74 -5.82
C PRO A 33 3.79 -19.13 -5.18
N HIS A 34 4.31 -20.10 -5.91
CA HIS A 34 4.57 -21.46 -5.43
C HIS A 34 5.59 -21.55 -4.29
N ARG A 35 6.42 -20.51 -4.07
CA ARG A 35 7.40 -20.45 -2.99
C ARG A 35 6.88 -19.79 -1.72
N LEU A 36 5.62 -19.36 -1.70
CA LEU A 36 5.07 -18.62 -0.55
C LEU A 36 5.15 -19.45 0.74
N ALA A 37 4.73 -20.70 0.71
CA ALA A 37 4.78 -21.57 1.90
C ALA A 37 6.20 -21.78 2.43
N GLU A 38 7.20 -21.95 1.55
CA GLU A 38 8.62 -22.05 1.89
C GLU A 38 9.09 -20.77 2.61
N ARG A 39 8.75 -19.60 2.07
CA ARG A 39 9.13 -18.31 2.65
C ARG A 39 8.49 -18.06 4.01
N LEU A 40 7.22 -18.39 4.15
CA LEU A 40 6.51 -18.31 5.43
C LEU A 40 7.15 -19.24 6.47
N ARG A 41 7.50 -20.50 6.11
CA ARG A 41 8.23 -21.41 7.00
C ARG A 41 9.56 -20.81 7.47
N GLY A 42 10.30 -20.17 6.58
CA GLY A 42 11.55 -19.48 6.93
C GLY A 42 11.35 -18.38 7.97
N ILE A 43 10.28 -17.58 7.86
CA ILE A 43 9.92 -16.57 8.86
C ILE A 43 9.54 -17.26 10.18
N LEU A 44 8.63 -18.24 10.11
CA LEU A 44 8.08 -18.97 11.28
C LEU A 44 9.16 -19.72 12.06
N ALA A 45 10.21 -20.23 11.41
CA ALA A 45 11.31 -20.96 12.06
C ALA A 45 12.05 -20.15 13.13
N SER A 46 11.99 -18.82 13.03
CA SER A 46 12.64 -17.92 13.98
C SER A 46 11.77 -17.59 15.21
N PHE A 47 10.56 -18.14 15.31
CA PHE A 47 9.60 -17.91 16.39
C PHE A 47 9.23 -19.21 17.12
N PRO A 48 8.77 -19.14 18.39
CA PRO A 48 8.39 -20.32 19.16
C PRO A 48 7.35 -21.18 18.46
N GLN A 49 7.47 -22.52 18.61
CA GLN A 49 6.56 -23.48 17.97
C GLN A 49 5.12 -23.39 18.48
N ASP A 50 4.93 -22.92 19.71
CA ASP A 50 3.63 -22.73 20.36
C ASP A 50 2.97 -21.37 20.01
N ALA A 51 3.62 -20.53 19.20
CA ALA A 51 3.06 -19.25 18.81
C ALA A 51 1.83 -19.42 17.90
N ALA A 52 0.72 -18.83 18.29
CA ALA A 52 -0.45 -18.70 17.41
C ALA A 52 -0.16 -17.67 16.31
N VAL A 53 -0.61 -17.94 15.09
CA VAL A 53 -0.34 -17.11 13.91
C VAL A 53 -1.62 -16.40 13.47
N GLY A 54 -1.61 -15.06 13.52
CA GLY A 54 -2.66 -14.22 12.96
C GLY A 54 -2.20 -13.67 11.59
N VAL A 55 -3.07 -13.72 10.59
CA VAL A 55 -2.72 -13.36 9.20
C VAL A 55 -3.67 -12.32 8.64
N THR A 56 -3.12 -11.28 8.02
CA THR A 56 -3.80 -10.40 7.06
C THR A 56 -3.18 -10.59 5.68
N MET A 57 -3.89 -10.18 4.62
CA MET A 57 -3.35 -10.27 3.28
C MET A 57 -3.80 -9.10 2.40
N THR A 58 -2.94 -8.77 1.43
CA THR A 58 -3.17 -7.84 0.32
C THR A 58 -2.52 -8.35 -0.97
N GLY A 59 -1.95 -9.55 -0.94
CA GLY A 59 -1.29 -10.17 -2.08
C GLY A 59 -2.23 -10.92 -3.03
N GLU A 60 -3.51 -11.06 -2.67
CA GLU A 60 -4.48 -11.85 -3.44
C GLU A 60 -4.83 -11.25 -4.80
N LEU A 61 -4.53 -9.95 -5.01
CA LEU A 61 -4.73 -9.27 -6.29
C LEU A 61 -3.47 -9.32 -7.19
N ALA A 62 -2.43 -10.05 -6.81
CA ALA A 62 -1.22 -10.18 -7.63
C ALA A 62 -1.56 -10.78 -9.01
N ASP A 63 -0.89 -10.29 -10.07
CA ASP A 63 -1.17 -10.63 -11.49
C ASP A 63 -1.05 -12.11 -11.82
N CYS A 64 -0.38 -12.89 -10.97
CA CYS A 64 -0.27 -14.35 -11.14
C CYS A 64 -1.57 -15.10 -10.83
N PHE A 65 -2.58 -14.44 -10.27
CA PHE A 65 -3.85 -15.07 -9.95
C PHE A 65 -4.97 -14.62 -10.91
N PRO A 66 -5.81 -15.56 -11.37
CA PRO A 66 -6.89 -15.22 -12.28
C PRO A 66 -8.04 -14.46 -11.62
N SER A 67 -8.11 -14.45 -10.28
CA SER A 67 -9.11 -13.71 -9.49
C SER A 67 -8.65 -13.52 -8.06
N LYS A 68 -9.20 -12.51 -7.34
CA LYS A 68 -8.98 -12.33 -5.89
C LYS A 68 -9.29 -13.60 -5.10
N SER A 69 -10.37 -14.27 -5.40
CA SER A 69 -10.74 -15.54 -4.76
C SER A 69 -9.69 -16.63 -4.94
N ALA A 70 -9.09 -16.73 -6.13
CA ALA A 70 -8.00 -17.68 -6.38
C ALA A 70 -6.75 -17.29 -5.57
N GLY A 71 -6.42 -15.99 -5.51
CA GLY A 71 -5.31 -15.48 -4.70
C GLY A 71 -5.49 -15.76 -3.21
N VAL A 72 -6.67 -15.48 -2.65
CA VAL A 72 -6.98 -15.80 -1.24
C VAL A 72 -6.84 -17.30 -0.96
N ARG A 73 -7.41 -18.15 -1.83
CA ARG A 73 -7.29 -19.61 -1.66
C ARG A 73 -5.84 -20.08 -1.69
N HIS A 74 -5.03 -19.52 -2.59
CA HIS A 74 -3.60 -19.83 -2.67
C HIS A 74 -2.85 -19.40 -1.42
N ILE A 75 -3.05 -18.15 -0.98
CA ILE A 75 -2.40 -17.62 0.22
C ILE A 75 -2.82 -18.42 1.46
N ALA A 76 -4.11 -18.69 1.63
CA ALA A 76 -4.62 -19.46 2.77
C ALA A 76 -4.07 -20.92 2.77
N ALA A 77 -3.94 -21.56 1.61
CA ALA A 77 -3.31 -22.87 1.49
C ALA A 77 -1.82 -22.82 1.85
N ALA A 78 -1.09 -21.79 1.38
CA ALA A 78 0.32 -21.61 1.72
C ALA A 78 0.55 -21.33 3.22
N VAL A 79 -0.37 -20.61 3.86
CA VAL A 79 -0.36 -20.41 5.32
C VAL A 79 -0.56 -21.73 6.05
N ASP A 80 -1.58 -22.50 5.67
CA ASP A 80 -1.90 -23.81 6.26
C ASP A 80 -0.71 -24.77 6.17
N GLU A 81 -0.09 -24.86 5.00
CA GLU A 81 1.12 -25.65 4.77
C GLU A 81 2.32 -25.18 5.62
N ALA A 82 2.47 -23.86 5.76
CA ALA A 82 3.65 -23.28 6.42
C ALA A 82 3.60 -23.38 7.94
N VAL A 83 2.39 -23.29 8.55
CA VAL A 83 2.24 -23.22 10.00
C VAL A 83 2.44 -24.57 10.69
N GLY A 84 2.26 -25.69 9.99
CA GLY A 84 2.34 -27.03 10.57
C GLY A 84 1.34 -27.20 11.72
N ASP A 85 1.81 -27.61 12.89
CA ASP A 85 0.97 -27.84 14.08
C ASP A 85 0.54 -26.56 14.83
N ARG A 86 1.00 -25.36 14.37
CA ARG A 86 0.60 -24.09 14.98
C ARG A 86 -0.84 -23.76 14.65
N THR A 87 -1.54 -23.12 15.58
CA THR A 87 -2.85 -22.55 15.29
C THR A 87 -2.71 -21.31 14.40
N ALA A 88 -3.28 -21.33 13.20
CA ALA A 88 -3.39 -20.17 12.33
C ALA A 88 -4.82 -19.63 12.28
N ARG A 89 -4.94 -18.30 12.20
CA ARG A 89 -6.21 -17.58 11.98
C ARG A 89 -5.99 -16.48 10.96
N ILE A 90 -6.88 -16.39 10.00
CA ILE A 90 -6.93 -15.33 8.99
C ILE A 90 -7.96 -14.30 9.42
N TYR A 91 -7.56 -13.05 9.47
CA TYR A 91 -8.42 -11.94 9.82
C TYR A 91 -9.33 -11.58 8.63
N LEU A 92 -10.58 -11.27 8.94
CA LEU A 92 -11.61 -10.95 7.96
C LEU A 92 -12.04 -9.48 8.03
N VAL A 93 -12.54 -8.93 6.93
CA VAL A 93 -12.98 -7.53 6.83
C VAL A 93 -14.27 -7.22 7.61
N ASP A 94 -14.90 -8.20 8.24
CA ASP A 94 -15.99 -8.03 9.21
C ASP A 94 -15.50 -7.98 10.66
N GLY A 95 -14.19 -8.11 10.87
CA GLY A 95 -13.54 -8.10 12.19
C GLY A 95 -13.50 -9.47 12.88
N SER A 96 -13.98 -10.52 12.23
CA SER A 96 -13.90 -11.91 12.72
C SER A 96 -12.60 -12.60 12.29
N TRP A 97 -12.42 -13.83 12.75
CA TRP A 97 -11.25 -14.66 12.44
C TRP A 97 -11.71 -16.01 11.91
N ALA A 98 -11.10 -16.47 10.83
CA ALA A 98 -11.36 -17.77 10.21
C ALA A 98 -10.14 -18.69 10.29
N SER A 99 -10.36 -20.01 10.22
CA SER A 99 -9.29 -20.95 9.90
C SER A 99 -8.87 -20.77 8.43
N PRO A 100 -7.67 -21.23 8.02
CA PRO A 100 -7.30 -21.23 6.60
C PRO A 100 -8.32 -21.93 5.72
N ASP A 101 -8.91 -23.05 6.17
CA ASP A 101 -9.97 -23.76 5.44
C ASP A 101 -11.23 -22.94 5.26
N ALA A 102 -11.70 -22.29 6.34
CA ALA A 102 -12.89 -21.44 6.27
C ALA A 102 -12.65 -20.22 5.36
N ALA A 103 -11.46 -19.63 5.38
CA ALA A 103 -11.10 -18.54 4.48
C ALA A 103 -11.01 -18.99 3.00
N ARG A 104 -10.64 -20.27 2.72
CA ARG A 104 -10.72 -20.84 1.37
C ARG A 104 -12.15 -21.05 0.90
N ALA A 105 -13.06 -21.37 1.80
CA ALA A 105 -14.48 -21.58 1.50
C ALA A 105 -15.20 -20.27 1.16
N ASP A 106 -14.95 -19.19 1.94
CA ASP A 106 -15.48 -17.84 1.69
C ASP A 106 -14.33 -16.82 1.58
N PRO A 107 -13.65 -16.78 0.41
CA PRO A 107 -12.42 -16.03 0.26
C PRO A 107 -12.59 -14.52 0.29
N MET A 108 -13.75 -13.98 -0.09
CA MET A 108 -13.89 -12.53 -0.25
C MET A 108 -13.85 -11.74 1.06
N LEU A 109 -14.17 -12.39 2.19
CA LEU A 109 -14.04 -11.76 3.50
C LEU A 109 -12.59 -11.63 3.97
N ALA A 110 -11.67 -12.45 3.46
CA ALA A 110 -10.24 -12.39 3.79
C ALA A 110 -9.43 -11.45 2.88
N ALA A 111 -9.97 -11.12 1.69
CA ALA A 111 -9.30 -10.26 0.72
C ALA A 111 -9.09 -8.84 1.27
N ALA A 112 -7.87 -8.30 1.10
CA ALA A 112 -7.49 -6.94 1.49
C ALA A 112 -7.89 -6.58 2.94
N SER A 113 -7.70 -7.49 3.89
CA SER A 113 -8.20 -7.32 5.28
C SER A 113 -7.30 -6.47 6.18
N ASN A 114 -6.10 -6.10 5.73
CA ASN A 114 -5.10 -5.38 6.51
C ASN A 114 -5.58 -3.99 6.97
N TRP A 115 -6.24 -3.21 6.10
CA TRP A 115 -6.76 -1.89 6.44
C TRP A 115 -7.78 -1.95 7.58
N HIS A 116 -8.65 -2.97 7.59
CA HIS A 116 -9.66 -3.14 8.64
C HIS A 116 -9.00 -3.54 9.98
N ALA A 117 -7.97 -4.39 9.94
CA ALA A 117 -7.19 -4.74 11.13
C ALA A 117 -6.49 -3.51 11.72
N LEU A 118 -5.87 -2.66 10.86
CA LEU A 118 -5.27 -1.39 11.27
C LEU A 118 -6.30 -0.45 11.89
N ALA A 119 -7.46 -0.31 11.27
CA ALA A 119 -8.55 0.53 11.76
C ALA A 119 -9.09 0.05 13.12
N ARG A 120 -9.23 -1.25 13.32
CA ARG A 120 -9.59 -1.85 14.62
C ARG A 120 -8.54 -1.55 15.69
N PHE A 121 -7.27 -1.58 15.33
CA PHE A 121 -6.20 -1.20 16.26
C PHE A 121 -6.25 0.29 16.58
N ALA A 122 -6.35 1.16 15.57
CA ALA A 122 -6.40 2.61 15.72
C ALA A 122 -7.63 3.07 16.55
N GLY A 123 -8.76 2.39 16.40
CA GLY A 123 -9.98 2.69 17.16
C GLY A 123 -9.81 2.59 18.68
N ARG A 124 -8.78 1.89 19.16
CA ARG A 124 -8.46 1.83 20.61
C ARG A 124 -8.00 3.17 21.17
N PHE A 125 -7.50 4.07 20.33
CA PHE A 125 -7.07 5.41 20.71
C PHE A 125 -8.21 6.44 20.67
N VAL A 126 -9.35 6.09 20.04
CA VAL A 126 -10.54 6.93 19.95
C VAL A 126 -11.76 6.08 20.31
N PRO A 127 -11.92 5.71 21.59
CA PRO A 127 -12.93 4.74 22.03
C PRO A 127 -14.37 5.27 21.94
N SER A 128 -14.58 6.59 21.78
CA SER A 128 -15.89 7.22 21.65
C SER A 128 -15.84 8.37 20.65
N GLY A 129 -16.98 8.67 20.02
CA GLY A 129 -17.14 9.71 19.02
C GLY A 129 -16.65 9.29 17.64
N SER A 130 -16.57 10.27 16.74
CA SER A 130 -16.17 10.08 15.34
C SER A 130 -14.71 10.47 15.13
N ALA A 131 -13.98 9.71 14.32
CA ALA A 131 -12.62 10.02 13.89
C ALA A 131 -12.36 9.51 12.48
N LEU A 132 -11.30 9.98 11.86
CA LEU A 132 -10.82 9.51 10.57
C LEU A 132 -9.36 9.03 10.70
N LEU A 133 -9.14 7.76 10.40
CA LEU A 133 -7.80 7.21 10.27
C LEU A 133 -7.29 7.47 8.85
N LEU A 134 -6.10 8.06 8.76
CA LEU A 134 -5.34 8.22 7.52
C LEU A 134 -4.16 7.26 7.54
N ASP A 135 -4.08 6.38 6.55
CA ASP A 135 -2.90 5.55 6.30
C ASP A 135 -2.35 5.88 4.92
N ILE A 136 -1.21 6.57 4.90
CA ILE A 136 -0.56 7.05 3.68
C ILE A 136 0.61 6.12 3.38
N GLY A 137 0.40 5.27 2.38
CA GLY A 137 1.38 4.27 1.96
C GLY A 137 2.18 4.67 0.71
N SER A 138 3.07 3.77 0.30
CA SER A 138 3.86 3.95 -0.93
C SER A 138 3.00 3.90 -2.20
N THR A 139 1.86 3.21 -2.16
CA THR A 139 1.00 2.92 -3.32
C THR A 139 -0.39 3.54 -3.20
N THR A 140 -0.97 3.53 -2.00
CA THR A 140 -2.36 3.93 -1.73
C THR A 140 -2.44 4.79 -0.48
N CYS A 141 -3.53 5.54 -0.38
CA CYS A 141 -3.94 6.21 0.84
C CYS A 141 -5.31 5.69 1.27
N ASP A 142 -5.40 5.24 2.50
CA ASP A 142 -6.63 4.78 3.13
C ASP A 142 -7.21 5.86 4.02
N LEU A 143 -8.50 6.17 3.83
CA LEU A 143 -9.27 7.11 4.64
C LEU A 143 -10.37 6.31 5.32
N ILE A 144 -10.14 5.91 6.56
CA ILE A 144 -11.03 4.96 7.24
C ILE A 144 -11.80 5.67 8.34
N PRO A 145 -13.12 5.84 8.18
CA PRO A 145 -13.96 6.40 9.22
C PRO A 145 -14.04 5.45 10.42
N LEU A 146 -13.96 6.02 11.61
CA LEU A 146 -14.11 5.34 12.88
C LEU A 146 -15.26 5.97 13.65
N VAL A 147 -16.12 5.13 14.25
CA VAL A 147 -17.18 5.55 15.15
C VAL A 147 -17.14 4.67 16.40
N ASP A 148 -17.04 5.30 17.57
CA ASP A 148 -16.95 4.62 18.87
C ASP A 148 -15.90 3.51 18.89
N GLY A 149 -14.71 3.82 18.36
CA GLY A 149 -13.56 2.92 18.31
C GLY A 149 -13.68 1.76 17.30
N ARG A 150 -14.63 1.84 16.36
CA ARG A 150 -14.86 0.79 15.35
C ARG A 150 -14.77 1.33 13.95
N PRO A 151 -14.24 0.56 12.98
CA PRO A 151 -14.33 0.92 11.57
C PRO A 151 -15.78 1.08 11.13
N ALA A 152 -16.08 2.20 10.48
CA ALA A 152 -17.42 2.57 9.95
C ALA A 152 -17.36 2.77 8.43
N ALA A 153 -16.44 2.09 7.74
CA ALA A 153 -16.31 2.15 6.29
C ALA A 153 -17.55 1.63 5.57
N GLN A 154 -17.97 2.31 4.50
CA GLN A 154 -19.07 1.88 3.65
C GLN A 154 -18.67 0.74 2.72
N GLY A 155 -17.41 0.75 2.25
CA GLY A 155 -16.85 -0.29 1.39
C GLY A 155 -16.18 -1.41 2.17
N ARG A 156 -16.40 -2.66 1.75
CA ARG A 156 -15.68 -3.84 2.28
C ARG A 156 -14.61 -4.34 1.33
N THR A 157 -14.75 -4.07 0.04
CA THR A 157 -13.74 -4.39 -1.00
C THR A 157 -13.05 -3.12 -1.47
N ASP A 158 -11.85 -3.24 -2.05
CA ASP A 158 -11.13 -2.09 -2.60
C ASP A 158 -11.98 -1.30 -3.60
N THR A 159 -12.70 -1.99 -4.49
CA THR A 159 -13.59 -1.33 -5.47
C THR A 159 -14.69 -0.52 -4.78
N GLN A 160 -15.32 -1.09 -3.75
CA GLN A 160 -16.35 -0.36 -3.00
C GLN A 160 -15.74 0.83 -2.24
N ARG A 161 -14.54 0.66 -1.69
CA ARG A 161 -13.81 1.73 -0.97
C ARG A 161 -13.35 2.84 -1.91
N LEU A 162 -12.89 2.49 -3.15
CA LEU A 162 -12.62 3.47 -4.20
C LEU A 162 -13.88 4.29 -4.55
N LEU A 163 -15.02 3.63 -4.74
CA LEU A 163 -16.31 4.29 -5.00
C LEU A 163 -16.75 5.20 -3.85
N ALA A 164 -16.51 4.78 -2.61
CA ALA A 164 -16.83 5.55 -1.42
C ALA A 164 -15.81 6.68 -1.13
N GLY A 165 -14.67 6.71 -1.80
CA GLY A 165 -13.56 7.63 -1.53
C GLY A 165 -12.78 7.28 -0.26
N GLU A 166 -12.93 6.07 0.25
CA GLU A 166 -12.24 5.55 1.44
C GLU A 166 -10.89 4.93 1.11
N LEU A 167 -10.64 4.69 -0.17
CA LEU A 167 -9.37 4.30 -0.74
C LEU A 167 -9.07 5.26 -1.89
N VAL A 168 -7.89 5.90 -1.86
CA VAL A 168 -7.36 6.68 -2.97
C VAL A 168 -6.14 5.96 -3.49
N TYR A 169 -6.17 5.53 -4.75
CA TYR A 169 -5.08 4.76 -5.34
C TYR A 169 -3.95 5.69 -5.80
N THR A 170 -3.40 6.43 -4.85
CA THR A 170 -2.20 7.24 -4.98
C THR A 170 -1.37 7.15 -3.70
N GLY A 171 -0.07 7.07 -3.84
CA GLY A 171 0.87 6.96 -2.71
C GLY A 171 2.14 7.75 -2.96
N VAL A 172 2.99 7.81 -1.96
CA VAL A 172 4.18 8.67 -1.95
C VAL A 172 5.31 8.19 -2.85
N GLU A 173 5.28 6.93 -3.34
CA GLU A 173 6.39 6.38 -4.12
C GLU A 173 5.97 5.89 -5.51
N ARG A 174 4.92 5.06 -5.60
CA ARG A 174 4.66 4.26 -6.80
C ARG A 174 3.72 4.88 -7.80
N SER A 175 3.02 5.95 -7.44
CA SER A 175 2.09 6.60 -8.38
C SER A 175 2.84 7.26 -9.53
N PRO A 176 2.55 6.90 -10.80
CA PRO A 176 3.12 7.60 -11.95
C PRO A 176 2.71 9.08 -11.94
N VAL A 177 3.63 9.98 -12.27
CA VAL A 177 3.34 11.42 -12.36
C VAL A 177 2.21 11.68 -13.36
N CYS A 178 2.21 11.01 -14.51
CA CYS A 178 1.17 11.12 -15.55
C CYS A 178 -0.22 10.63 -15.11
N ALA A 179 -0.31 9.86 -14.03
CA ALA A 179 -1.60 9.46 -13.44
C ALA A 179 -2.13 10.48 -12.42
N VAL A 180 -1.28 11.40 -11.95
CA VAL A 180 -1.63 12.43 -10.97
C VAL A 180 -1.94 13.75 -11.66
N VAL A 181 -1.19 14.11 -12.70
CA VAL A 181 -1.34 15.36 -13.45
C VAL A 181 -1.43 15.10 -14.95
N GLY A 182 -2.28 15.86 -15.64
CA GLY A 182 -2.36 15.85 -17.10
C GLY A 182 -1.46 16.90 -17.78
N GLN A 183 -1.02 17.90 -17.02
CA GLN A 183 -0.12 18.95 -17.46
C GLN A 183 0.68 19.50 -16.28
N VAL A 184 1.83 20.09 -16.56
CA VAL A 184 2.76 20.66 -15.58
C VAL A 184 3.27 22.03 -16.03
N PRO A 185 3.70 22.91 -15.11
CA PRO A 185 4.33 24.16 -15.49
C PRO A 185 5.70 23.91 -16.10
N TYR A 186 6.00 24.63 -17.19
CA TYR A 186 7.32 24.64 -17.82
C TYR A 186 7.56 26.00 -18.47
N ARG A 187 8.51 26.77 -17.94
CA ARG A 187 8.93 28.11 -18.47
C ARG A 187 7.75 29.07 -18.74
N GLY A 188 6.84 29.15 -17.75
CA GLY A 188 5.67 30.03 -17.80
C GLY A 188 4.49 29.53 -18.65
N HIS A 189 4.55 28.30 -19.16
CA HIS A 189 3.49 27.63 -19.90
C HIS A 189 3.03 26.36 -19.20
N TRP A 190 1.81 25.89 -19.50
CA TRP A 190 1.34 24.57 -19.13
C TRP A 190 1.69 23.58 -20.24
N CYS A 191 2.55 22.62 -19.94
CA CYS A 191 2.98 21.58 -20.87
C CYS A 191 2.22 20.29 -20.59
N PRO A 192 1.53 19.67 -21.55
CA PRO A 192 0.96 18.33 -21.39
C PRO A 192 2.04 17.31 -21.06
N VAL A 193 1.70 16.33 -20.22
CA VAL A 193 2.62 15.25 -19.85
C VAL A 193 2.48 14.04 -20.77
N ALA A 194 3.59 13.37 -21.05
CA ALA A 194 3.60 12.07 -21.71
C ALA A 194 2.89 11.03 -20.81
N GLN A 195 1.96 10.28 -21.40
CA GLN A 195 1.20 9.25 -20.67
C GLN A 195 1.99 7.94 -20.59
N GLU A 196 3.19 8.02 -20.05
CA GLU A 196 4.13 6.91 -19.90
C GLU A 196 4.81 6.99 -18.52
N LEU A 197 5.25 5.84 -18.00
CA LEU A 197 5.92 5.76 -16.71
C LEU A 197 7.38 6.24 -16.82
N PHE A 198 7.59 7.53 -16.92
CA PHE A 198 8.94 8.12 -16.89
C PHE A 198 9.37 8.51 -15.47
N ALA A 199 8.43 8.93 -14.63
CA ALA A 199 8.68 9.33 -13.25
C ALA A 199 7.49 8.97 -12.36
N THR A 200 7.77 8.83 -11.06
CA THR A 200 6.77 8.56 -10.02
C THR A 200 6.72 9.71 -9.00
N MET A 201 5.75 9.66 -8.08
CA MET A 201 5.66 10.62 -6.98
C MET A 201 6.88 10.57 -6.05
N ARG A 202 7.60 9.44 -5.99
CA ARG A 202 8.90 9.37 -5.30
C ARG A 202 9.90 10.39 -5.87
N ASP A 203 9.94 10.53 -7.21
CA ASP A 203 10.82 11.48 -7.86
C ASP A 203 10.44 12.92 -7.54
N VAL A 204 9.14 13.20 -7.47
CA VAL A 204 8.59 14.48 -7.06
C VAL A 204 9.08 14.85 -5.65
N TYR A 205 8.90 13.94 -4.69
CA TYR A 205 9.29 14.20 -3.31
C TYR A 205 10.80 14.18 -3.06
N LEU A 206 11.58 13.44 -3.86
CA LEU A 206 13.05 13.54 -3.87
C LEU A 206 13.51 14.92 -4.35
N VAL A 207 12.90 15.47 -5.41
CA VAL A 207 13.24 16.81 -5.93
C VAL A 207 12.88 17.89 -4.92
N LEU A 208 11.74 17.76 -4.22
CA LEU A 208 11.32 18.68 -3.16
C LEU A 208 12.13 18.54 -1.86
N GLY A 209 12.94 17.49 -1.72
CA GLY A 209 13.71 17.22 -0.50
C GLY A 209 12.85 16.66 0.66
N GLU A 210 11.65 16.18 0.36
CA GLU A 210 10.71 15.61 1.34
C GLU A 210 10.94 14.11 1.58
N LEU A 211 11.68 13.43 0.69
CA LEU A 211 12.16 12.07 0.87
C LEU A 211 13.70 12.05 0.89
N PRO A 212 14.30 11.19 1.72
CA PRO A 212 15.75 11.00 1.72
C PRO A 212 16.20 10.28 0.45
N GLU A 213 17.38 10.64 -0.05
CA GLU A 213 18.03 9.92 -1.13
C GLU A 213 18.42 8.49 -0.69
N GLN A 214 18.30 7.55 -1.61
CA GLN A 214 18.67 6.15 -1.43
C GLN A 214 19.51 5.68 -2.63
N PRO A 215 20.84 5.97 -2.63
CA PRO A 215 21.69 5.69 -3.79
C PRO A 215 21.80 4.20 -4.16
N ASP A 216 21.60 3.30 -3.21
CA ASP A 216 21.64 1.86 -3.43
C ASP A 216 20.29 1.29 -3.92
N ASP A 217 19.20 2.07 -3.86
CA ASP A 217 17.90 1.66 -4.35
C ASP A 217 17.70 2.06 -5.81
N THR A 218 17.61 1.05 -6.66
CA THR A 218 17.37 1.17 -8.11
C THR A 218 15.96 0.76 -8.52
N GLN A 219 15.03 0.58 -7.58
CA GLN A 219 13.62 0.31 -7.88
C GLN A 219 12.88 1.60 -8.28
N THR A 220 13.30 2.18 -9.39
CA THR A 220 12.82 3.44 -9.97
C THR A 220 12.33 3.17 -11.40
N ALA A 221 11.69 4.14 -12.03
CA ALA A 221 11.11 3.98 -13.36
C ALA A 221 12.15 3.63 -14.45
N ASP A 222 13.40 4.07 -14.30
CA ASP A 222 14.47 3.84 -15.27
C ASP A 222 15.63 2.95 -14.76
N GLY A 223 15.49 2.39 -13.55
CA GLY A 223 16.51 1.54 -12.94
C GLY A 223 17.76 2.27 -12.42
N ARG A 224 17.82 3.61 -12.51
CA ARG A 224 18.87 4.42 -11.90
C ARG A 224 18.60 4.68 -10.42
N PRO A 225 19.62 5.03 -9.62
CA PRO A 225 19.46 5.29 -8.19
C PRO A 225 18.31 6.26 -7.83
N ALA A 226 17.71 6.04 -6.66
CA ALA A 226 16.72 6.95 -6.09
C ALA A 226 17.41 8.16 -5.46
N THR A 227 18.01 8.99 -6.30
CA THR A 227 18.67 10.24 -5.93
C THR A 227 17.99 11.43 -6.57
N ARG A 228 18.19 12.63 -6.00
CA ARG A 228 17.60 13.88 -6.49
C ARG A 228 18.02 14.18 -7.93
N SER A 229 19.29 13.98 -8.27
CA SER A 229 19.78 14.23 -9.64
C SER A 229 19.15 13.28 -10.67
N ALA A 230 19.02 12.00 -10.36
CA ALA A 230 18.35 11.04 -11.23
C ALA A 230 16.83 11.30 -11.32
N ALA A 231 16.20 11.76 -10.23
CA ALA A 231 14.80 12.15 -10.21
C ALA A 231 14.53 13.37 -11.13
N ILE A 232 15.40 14.40 -11.13
CA ILE A 232 15.32 15.53 -12.05
C ILE A 232 15.33 15.04 -13.51
N ALA A 233 16.25 14.14 -13.86
CA ALA A 233 16.33 13.58 -15.19
C ALA A 233 15.10 12.75 -15.60
N ARG A 234 14.48 12.03 -14.65
CA ARG A 234 13.21 11.31 -14.88
C ARG A 234 12.03 12.28 -15.07
N LEU A 235 11.96 13.36 -14.25
CA LEU A 235 10.94 14.39 -14.41
C LEU A 235 11.04 15.13 -15.77
N ALA A 236 12.25 15.41 -16.26
CA ALA A 236 12.43 16.00 -17.58
C ALA A 236 11.73 15.17 -18.67
N ARG A 237 11.83 13.85 -18.62
CA ARG A 237 11.22 12.95 -19.60
C ARG A 237 9.69 12.97 -19.59
N VAL A 238 9.07 13.39 -18.50
CA VAL A 238 7.60 13.54 -18.42
C VAL A 238 7.07 14.53 -19.44
N ILE A 239 7.89 15.50 -19.85
CA ILE A 239 7.57 16.48 -20.93
C ILE A 239 8.45 16.28 -22.17
N CYS A 240 9.05 15.09 -22.34
CA CYS A 240 9.95 14.76 -23.45
C CYS A 240 11.21 15.64 -23.53
N ALA A 241 11.64 16.24 -22.42
CA ALA A 241 12.89 17.00 -22.30
C ALA A 241 14.04 16.16 -21.76
N ASP A 242 15.25 16.69 -21.80
CA ASP A 242 16.45 16.13 -21.20
C ASP A 242 17.21 17.17 -20.36
N GLU A 243 18.37 16.81 -19.84
CA GLU A 243 19.19 17.66 -18.97
C GLU A 243 19.70 18.95 -19.64
N THR A 244 19.67 19.04 -20.97
CA THR A 244 20.09 20.24 -21.72
C THR A 244 18.96 21.26 -21.83
N GLU A 245 17.73 20.81 -21.71
CA GLU A 245 16.53 21.63 -21.87
C GLU A 245 15.78 21.86 -20.54
N PHE A 246 16.11 21.10 -19.49
CA PHE A 246 15.37 21.06 -18.23
C PHE A 246 16.28 21.41 -17.05
N SER A 247 16.02 22.57 -16.45
CA SER A 247 16.79 23.06 -15.32
C SER A 247 16.28 22.50 -13.98
N GLU A 248 17.08 22.67 -12.94
CA GLU A 248 16.65 22.34 -11.57
C GLU A 248 15.43 23.17 -11.12
N GLN A 249 15.33 24.41 -11.56
CA GLN A 249 14.16 25.26 -11.29
C GLN A 249 12.92 24.67 -11.97
N ASP A 250 13.00 24.28 -13.23
CA ASP A 250 11.89 23.63 -13.96
C ASP A 250 11.43 22.36 -13.21
N ALA A 251 12.39 21.56 -12.68
CA ALA A 251 12.09 20.37 -11.89
C ALA A 251 11.34 20.69 -10.57
N CYS A 252 11.78 21.72 -9.86
CA CYS A 252 11.12 22.13 -8.62
C CYS A 252 9.69 22.65 -8.86
N GLU A 253 9.49 23.45 -9.91
CA GLU A 253 8.16 23.96 -10.27
C GLU A 253 7.21 22.83 -10.68
N MET A 254 7.68 21.87 -11.49
CA MET A 254 6.93 20.68 -11.89
C MET A 254 6.60 19.82 -10.68
N ALA A 255 7.58 19.55 -9.83
CA ALA A 255 7.40 18.72 -8.62
C ALA A 255 6.38 19.36 -7.66
N ALA A 256 6.47 20.67 -7.42
CA ALA A 256 5.51 21.39 -6.59
C ALA A 256 4.08 21.29 -7.13
N ALA A 257 3.89 21.43 -8.45
CA ALA A 257 2.58 21.30 -9.08
C ALA A 257 2.03 19.85 -8.95
N ALA A 258 2.86 18.83 -9.16
CA ALA A 258 2.44 17.44 -9.02
C ALA A 258 2.08 17.08 -7.56
N ALA A 259 2.87 17.54 -6.58
CA ALA A 259 2.59 17.36 -5.16
C ALA A 259 1.28 18.06 -4.74
N ALA A 260 1.06 19.28 -5.21
CA ALA A 260 -0.18 20.02 -4.98
C ALA A 260 -1.40 19.29 -5.56
N ALA A 261 -1.29 18.74 -6.76
CA ALA A 261 -2.37 17.96 -7.39
C ALA A 261 -2.68 16.67 -6.60
N GLN A 262 -1.66 15.94 -6.17
CA GLN A 262 -1.86 14.76 -5.31
C GLN A 262 -2.53 15.13 -3.98
N THR A 263 -2.07 16.20 -3.34
CA THR A 263 -2.68 16.70 -2.10
C THR A 263 -4.14 17.10 -2.31
N ALA A 264 -4.48 17.72 -3.45
CA ALA A 264 -5.86 18.07 -3.77
C ALA A 264 -6.76 16.83 -3.92
N LEU A 265 -6.26 15.76 -4.56
CA LEU A 265 -6.98 14.47 -4.66
C LEU A 265 -7.27 13.89 -3.27
N LEU A 266 -6.28 13.86 -2.39
CA LEU A 266 -6.43 13.36 -1.02
C LEU A 266 -7.37 14.24 -0.18
N SER A 267 -7.25 15.57 -0.30
CA SER A 267 -8.10 16.53 0.40
C SER A 267 -9.57 16.38 -0.02
N ALA A 268 -9.84 16.20 -1.31
CA ALA A 268 -11.20 15.98 -1.79
C ALA A 268 -11.79 14.65 -1.25
N ALA A 269 -11.00 13.59 -1.20
CA ALA A 269 -11.42 12.32 -0.62
C ALA A 269 -11.66 12.46 0.90
N PHE A 270 -10.74 13.13 1.60
CA PHE A 270 -10.88 13.43 3.03
C PHE A 270 -12.19 14.16 3.33
N GLN A 271 -12.45 15.27 2.65
CA GLN A 271 -13.69 16.05 2.83
C GLN A 271 -14.94 15.20 2.59
N ARG A 272 -14.93 14.35 1.55
CA ARG A 272 -16.05 13.45 1.25
C ARG A 272 -16.32 12.46 2.38
N VAL A 273 -15.28 11.85 2.94
CA VAL A 273 -15.40 10.87 4.02
C VAL A 273 -15.76 11.57 5.34
N ALA A 274 -15.11 12.69 5.67
CA ALA A 274 -15.37 13.46 6.89
C ALA A 274 -16.82 13.96 6.95
N HIS A 275 -17.34 14.48 5.85
CA HIS A 275 -18.73 14.97 5.78
C HIS A 275 -19.78 13.88 6.08
N ARG A 276 -19.46 12.62 5.82
CA ARG A 276 -20.33 11.50 6.18
C ARG A 276 -20.29 11.12 7.66
N LEU A 277 -19.22 11.51 8.38
CA LEU A 277 -19.11 11.30 9.82
C LEU A 277 -19.86 12.34 10.63
N ASP A 278 -20.13 13.51 10.03
CA ASP A 278 -20.85 14.62 10.66
C ASP A 278 -22.37 14.57 10.39
N ALA A 279 -22.81 13.69 9.46
CA ALA A 279 -24.21 13.54 9.04
C ALA A 279 -24.93 12.43 9.84
#